data_696a4fa06ead9e6f7eca6f38196e358f
#
_entry.id   696a4fa06ead9e6f7eca6f38196e358f
#
_cell.length_a   1.000
_cell.length_b   1.000
_cell.length_c   1.000
_cell.angle_alpha   90.00
_cell.angle_beta   90.00
_cell.angle_gamma   90.00
#
_symmetry.space_group_name_H-M   'P 1'
#
loop_
_entity.id
_entity.type
_entity.pdbx_description
1 polymer ?
#
loop_
_entity_poly.entity_id
_entity_poly.type
_entity_poly.pdbx_seq_one_letter_code
_entity_poly.pdbx_strand_id
1 'polypeptide(L)'
;MIFSIKPQIFELKCVFSYFRLKTHITLLLPVYVHSWEQRKFSDLVQIERGGSPRPIDDFITDSPDGLNWVKIGDAPAQGNYITKTAEKIKPEGLSKTREVHPGDLILSNSMSFGKPYIMGIDGCIHDGWLLIRNTYKVFDLTFLCHLLGTPQMIIQYKSLAAGSTVNNLNKELVGNTVVTIPTIKEQRVLGQYLETLDNLITLHQRKYDKLTNVKKSMLEKMFPQNGSNVPEIRFKGFTEAWEQRKFSDLVQIER
;
A
#
# COMPACT_ATOMS: atom_id res chain seq x y z
N MET A 1 -7.73 -5.42 38.16
CA MET A 1 -7.71 -4.37 37.10
C MET A 1 -8.93 -4.56 36.23
N ILE A 2 -9.93 -3.68 36.38
CA ILE A 2 -11.23 -3.78 35.69
C ILE A 2 -11.01 -3.19 34.30
N PHE A 3 -10.93 -4.02 33.25
CA PHE A 3 -10.96 -3.54 31.89
C PHE A 3 -12.41 -3.17 31.52
N SER A 4 -12.67 -1.86 31.54
CA SER A 4 -13.91 -1.28 31.02
C SER A 4 -13.89 -1.37 29.48
N ILE A 5 -14.74 -2.22 28.91
CA ILE A 5 -14.98 -2.31 27.47
C ILE A 5 -15.96 -1.21 27.06
N LYS A 6 -15.50 0.04 27.00
CA LYS A 6 -16.23 1.13 26.35
C LYS A 6 -15.26 2.12 25.76
N PRO A 7 -14.84 1.96 24.50
CA PRO A 7 -14.83 3.08 23.56
C PRO A 7 -15.04 2.73 22.07
N GLN A 8 -15.36 1.48 21.69
CA GLN A 8 -15.36 1.11 20.26
C GLN A 8 -16.54 1.63 19.43
N ILE A 9 -17.63 2.05 20.08
CA ILE A 9 -18.82 2.58 19.38
C ILE A 9 -18.64 4.08 19.03
N PHE A 10 -17.74 4.77 19.71
CA PHE A 10 -17.54 6.22 19.51
C PHE A 10 -16.76 6.52 18.23
N GLU A 11 -15.75 5.72 17.88
CA GLU A 11 -14.95 5.92 16.66
C GLU A 11 -15.74 5.65 15.37
N LEU A 12 -16.60 4.62 15.35
CA LEU A 12 -17.49 4.37 14.22
C LEU A 12 -18.53 5.48 14.03
N LYS A 13 -19.04 6.04 15.12
CA LYS A 13 -19.95 7.20 15.04
C LYS A 13 -19.27 8.47 14.54
N CYS A 14 -18.01 8.71 14.88
CA CYS A 14 -17.24 9.83 14.34
C CYS A 14 -16.98 9.71 12.83
N VAL A 15 -16.65 8.52 12.34
CA VAL A 15 -16.45 8.30 10.90
C VAL A 15 -17.76 8.47 10.12
N PHE A 16 -18.89 7.93 10.63
CA PHE A 16 -20.21 8.11 10.00
C PHE A 16 -20.73 9.55 10.13
N SER A 17 -20.47 10.24 11.24
CA SER A 17 -20.81 11.65 11.43
C SER A 17 -20.00 12.56 10.51
N TYR A 18 -18.71 12.30 10.32
CA TYR A 18 -17.85 13.03 9.38
C TYR A 18 -18.28 12.82 7.92
N PHE A 19 -18.68 11.60 7.57
CA PHE A 19 -19.24 11.27 6.26
C PHE A 19 -20.60 11.96 6.02
N ARG A 20 -21.49 11.97 7.03
CA ARG A 20 -22.82 12.57 6.94
C ARG A 20 -22.81 14.10 6.86
N LEU A 21 -21.86 14.76 7.53
CA LEU A 21 -21.71 16.22 7.48
C LEU A 21 -21.12 16.72 6.14
N LYS A 22 -20.22 15.96 5.51
CA LYS A 22 -19.65 16.37 4.21
C LYS A 22 -20.54 16.06 3.02
N THR A 23 -21.32 14.98 3.05
CA THR A 23 -22.25 14.66 1.95
C THR A 23 -23.44 15.61 1.86
N HIS A 24 -23.89 16.22 2.98
CA HIS A 24 -24.96 17.22 2.95
C HIS A 24 -24.52 18.62 2.48
N ILE A 25 -23.24 18.97 2.60
CA ILE A 25 -22.73 20.28 2.16
C ILE A 25 -22.44 20.29 0.65
N THR A 26 -22.18 19.15 0.05
CA THR A 26 -21.82 19.05 -1.37
C THR A 26 -23.03 19.10 -2.31
N LEU A 27 -24.26 18.90 -1.80
CA LEU A 27 -25.49 18.82 -2.61
C LEU A 27 -26.20 20.15 -2.85
N LEU A 28 -25.71 21.27 -2.30
CA LEU A 28 -26.39 22.56 -2.39
C LEU A 28 -25.61 23.69 -3.09
N LEU A 29 -24.42 23.40 -3.64
CA LEU A 29 -23.74 24.39 -4.48
C LEU A 29 -24.05 24.11 -5.96
N PRO A 30 -24.37 25.15 -6.76
CA PRO A 30 -24.43 24.99 -8.20
C PRO A 30 -23.09 24.45 -8.68
N VAL A 31 -23.10 23.22 -9.21
CA VAL A 31 -21.91 22.61 -9.79
C VAL A 31 -21.58 23.42 -11.03
N TYR A 32 -20.70 24.40 -10.91
CA TYR A 32 -19.94 24.86 -12.06
C TYR A 32 -19.12 23.66 -12.54
N VAL A 33 -19.64 22.95 -13.50
CA VAL A 33 -18.96 21.81 -14.13
C VAL A 33 -17.84 22.38 -14.98
N HIS A 34 -16.70 22.68 -14.34
CA HIS A 34 -15.46 22.67 -15.10
C HIS A 34 -15.20 21.23 -15.48
N SER A 35 -15.39 20.90 -16.75
CA SER A 35 -15.05 19.59 -17.27
C SER A 35 -13.56 19.32 -17.00
N TRP A 36 -13.25 18.13 -16.49
CA TRP A 36 -11.87 17.71 -16.34
C TRP A 36 -11.20 17.68 -17.70
N GLU A 37 -9.95 18.12 -17.77
CA GLU A 37 -9.18 18.19 -18.99
C GLU A 37 -8.61 16.82 -19.36
N GLN A 38 -8.79 16.40 -20.62
CA GLN A 38 -8.17 15.19 -21.15
C GLN A 38 -6.86 15.52 -21.85
N ARG A 39 -5.79 14.84 -21.46
CA ARG A 39 -4.46 15.04 -22.01
C ARG A 39 -3.73 13.70 -22.18
N LYS A 40 -2.85 13.64 -23.13
CA LYS A 40 -1.87 12.56 -23.25
C LYS A 40 -0.87 12.64 -22.10
N PHE A 41 -0.58 11.52 -21.44
CA PHE A 41 0.22 11.52 -20.21
C PHE A 41 1.66 11.98 -20.45
N SER A 42 2.26 11.60 -21.59
CA SER A 42 3.60 12.06 -21.99
C SER A 42 3.75 13.58 -22.12
N ASP A 43 2.64 14.32 -22.33
CA ASP A 43 2.68 15.78 -22.45
C ASP A 43 2.75 16.48 -21.10
N LEU A 44 2.54 15.72 -20.00
CA LEU A 44 2.37 16.24 -18.65
C LEU A 44 3.50 15.82 -17.70
N VAL A 45 4.23 14.76 -18.05
CA VAL A 45 5.31 14.19 -17.21
C VAL A 45 6.48 13.69 -18.06
N GLN A 46 7.64 13.58 -17.43
CA GLN A 46 8.77 12.87 -18.00
C GLN A 46 8.80 11.44 -17.47
N ILE A 47 8.96 10.44 -18.35
CA ILE A 47 9.00 9.03 -17.99
C ILE A 47 10.36 8.45 -18.34
N GLU A 48 11.02 7.84 -17.35
CA GLU A 48 12.29 7.18 -17.51
C GLU A 48 12.21 5.71 -17.06
N ARG A 49 12.97 4.84 -17.69
CA ARG A 49 13.08 3.46 -17.22
C ARG A 49 14.23 3.34 -16.24
N GLY A 50 14.03 2.61 -15.15
CA GLY A 50 15.09 2.17 -14.27
C GLY A 50 16.11 1.31 -15.00
N GLY A 51 17.20 0.97 -14.35
CA GLY A 51 18.26 0.16 -14.93
C GLY A 51 18.93 -0.71 -13.90
N SER A 52 19.63 -1.76 -14.37
CA SER A 52 20.36 -2.67 -13.49
C SER A 52 21.82 -2.77 -13.97
N PRO A 53 22.81 -2.47 -13.11
CA PRO A 53 24.19 -2.74 -13.44
C PRO A 53 24.40 -4.23 -13.68
N ARG A 54 25.28 -4.59 -14.61
CA ARG A 54 25.55 -5.96 -14.98
C ARG A 54 27.05 -6.27 -14.96
N PRO A 55 27.48 -7.41 -14.42
CA PRO A 55 26.69 -8.35 -13.60
C PRO A 55 26.32 -7.72 -12.25
N ILE A 56 25.12 -8.00 -11.74
CA ILE A 56 24.60 -7.32 -10.53
C ILE A 56 25.41 -7.68 -9.28
N ASP A 57 25.87 -8.92 -9.19
CA ASP A 57 26.61 -9.43 -8.01
C ASP A 57 27.89 -8.63 -7.74
N ASP A 58 28.51 -8.06 -8.76
CA ASP A 58 29.71 -7.22 -8.62
C ASP A 58 29.39 -5.86 -7.96
N PHE A 59 28.12 -5.46 -8.00
CA PHE A 59 27.66 -4.17 -7.49
C PHE A 59 26.92 -4.25 -6.16
N ILE A 60 26.41 -5.40 -5.74
CA ILE A 60 25.78 -5.57 -4.42
C ILE A 60 26.81 -5.29 -3.33
N THR A 61 26.36 -4.60 -2.27
CA THR A 61 27.24 -4.23 -1.15
C THR A 61 26.45 -4.06 0.16
N ASP A 62 27.08 -4.44 1.28
CA ASP A 62 26.58 -4.16 2.62
C ASP A 62 27.21 -2.90 3.23
N SER A 63 28.04 -2.17 2.45
CA SER A 63 28.68 -0.93 2.90
C SER A 63 27.64 0.10 3.38
N PRO A 64 27.92 0.82 4.48
CA PRO A 64 27.11 1.96 4.90
C PRO A 64 26.90 3.01 3.78
N ASP A 65 27.94 3.25 2.96
CA ASP A 65 27.92 4.21 1.86
C ASP A 65 27.22 3.68 0.59
N GLY A 66 26.71 2.45 0.61
CA GLY A 66 25.96 1.85 -0.48
C GLY A 66 24.64 2.59 -0.71
N LEU A 67 24.26 2.73 -2.00
CA LEU A 67 23.00 3.32 -2.43
C LEU A 67 21.85 2.30 -2.26
N ASN A 68 20.72 2.73 -1.73
CA ASN A 68 19.52 1.87 -1.63
C ASN A 68 19.14 1.37 -3.04
N TRP A 69 19.03 0.05 -3.20
CA TRP A 69 18.68 -0.61 -4.45
C TRP A 69 17.22 -1.03 -4.42
N VAL A 70 16.36 -0.28 -5.11
CA VAL A 70 14.90 -0.46 -5.08
C VAL A 70 14.47 -1.51 -6.09
N LYS A 71 14.14 -2.70 -5.60
CA LYS A 71 13.58 -3.81 -6.41
C LYS A 71 12.06 -3.88 -6.26
N ILE A 72 11.38 -4.62 -7.14
CA ILE A 72 9.92 -4.81 -7.06
C ILE A 72 9.51 -5.47 -5.72
N GLY A 73 10.36 -6.35 -5.16
CA GLY A 73 10.12 -6.99 -3.87
C GLY A 73 10.16 -6.06 -2.65
N ASP A 74 10.72 -4.86 -2.79
CA ASP A 74 10.76 -3.86 -1.71
C ASP A 74 9.46 -3.07 -1.60
N ALA A 75 8.58 -3.20 -2.59
CA ALA A 75 7.28 -2.53 -2.58
C ALA A 75 6.41 -3.08 -1.44
N PRO A 76 5.82 -2.22 -0.61
CA PRO A 76 5.00 -2.66 0.50
C PRO A 76 3.73 -3.35 0.01
N ALA A 77 3.29 -4.37 0.75
CA ALA A 77 2.02 -5.03 0.48
C ALA A 77 0.83 -4.06 0.65
N GLN A 78 0.96 -3.12 1.57
CA GLN A 78 -0.04 -2.10 1.88
C GLN A 78 0.60 -0.71 1.92
N GLY A 79 -0.17 0.29 1.47
CA GLY A 79 0.31 1.67 1.35
C GLY A 79 1.06 1.91 0.04
N ASN A 80 1.42 3.17 -0.17
CA ASN A 80 1.95 3.67 -1.44
C ASN A 80 3.38 4.21 -1.31
N TYR A 81 4.06 4.06 -0.14
CA TYR A 81 5.39 4.61 0.10
C TYR A 81 6.43 3.50 0.24
N ILE A 82 7.52 3.59 -0.52
CA ILE A 82 8.71 2.76 -0.35
C ILE A 82 9.68 3.48 0.59
N THR A 83 9.86 2.92 1.79
CA THR A 83 10.63 3.55 2.88
C THR A 83 11.88 2.76 3.27
N LYS A 84 12.11 1.61 2.66
CA LYS A 84 13.27 0.74 2.91
C LYS A 84 13.53 -0.17 1.72
N THR A 85 14.75 -0.64 1.58
CA THR A 85 15.17 -1.66 0.61
C THR A 85 15.85 -2.82 1.33
N ALA A 86 15.83 -3.98 0.73
CA ALA A 86 16.54 -5.16 1.23
C ALA A 86 18.03 -5.12 0.90
N GLU A 87 18.41 -4.46 -0.19
CA GLU A 87 19.77 -4.46 -0.72
C GLU A 87 20.26 -3.05 -1.03
N LYS A 88 21.58 -2.93 -1.12
CA LYS A 88 22.28 -1.73 -1.58
C LYS A 88 23.21 -2.08 -2.72
N ILE A 89 23.54 -1.09 -3.55
CA ILE A 89 24.59 -1.20 -4.58
C ILE A 89 25.70 -0.18 -4.34
N LYS A 90 26.87 -0.51 -4.85
CA LYS A 90 28.03 0.39 -4.85
C LYS A 90 27.72 1.67 -5.64
N PRO A 91 28.24 2.84 -5.24
CA PRO A 91 28.02 4.11 -5.94
C PRO A 91 28.40 4.09 -7.43
N GLU A 92 29.38 3.27 -7.81
CA GLU A 92 29.83 3.11 -9.21
C GLU A 92 28.73 2.53 -10.11
N GLY A 93 27.74 1.83 -9.53
CA GLY A 93 26.58 1.31 -10.24
C GLY A 93 25.56 2.38 -10.65
N LEU A 94 25.60 3.58 -10.06
CA LEU A 94 24.61 4.64 -10.25
C LEU A 94 24.43 5.04 -11.72
N SER A 95 25.54 5.12 -12.47
CA SER A 95 25.51 5.48 -13.90
C SER A 95 24.69 4.52 -14.78
N LYS A 96 24.44 3.29 -14.29
CA LYS A 96 23.69 2.25 -15.01
C LYS A 96 22.25 2.11 -14.50
N THR A 97 21.82 2.92 -13.57
CA THR A 97 20.48 2.93 -12.97
C THR A 97 19.79 4.28 -13.17
N ARG A 98 18.73 4.53 -12.39
CA ARG A 98 18.14 5.86 -12.24
C ARG A 98 18.04 6.19 -10.76
N GLU A 99 18.62 7.33 -10.41
CA GLU A 99 18.54 7.89 -9.07
C GLU A 99 17.14 8.40 -8.78
N VAL A 100 16.68 8.16 -7.55
CA VAL A 100 15.38 8.58 -7.04
C VAL A 100 15.52 9.18 -5.66
N HIS A 101 14.64 10.14 -5.37
CA HIS A 101 14.61 10.89 -4.12
C HIS A 101 13.22 10.81 -3.46
N PRO A 102 13.11 11.13 -2.15
CA PRO A 102 11.81 11.26 -1.50
C PRO A 102 10.88 12.19 -2.29
N GLY A 103 9.68 11.69 -2.58
CA GLY A 103 8.68 12.38 -3.40
C GLY A 103 8.71 12.03 -4.89
N ASP A 104 9.70 11.30 -5.38
CA ASP A 104 9.64 10.75 -6.73
C ASP A 104 8.57 9.65 -6.81
N LEU A 105 7.87 9.58 -7.94
CA LEU A 105 6.87 8.56 -8.19
C LEU A 105 7.42 7.50 -9.13
N ILE A 106 7.27 6.23 -8.74
CA ILE A 106 7.67 5.09 -9.56
C ILE A 106 6.48 4.18 -9.84
N LEU A 107 6.49 3.57 -11.03
CA LEU A 107 5.43 2.68 -11.51
C LEU A 107 6.02 1.31 -11.85
N SER A 108 5.43 0.23 -11.33
CA SER A 108 5.92 -1.11 -11.66
C SER A 108 5.61 -1.47 -13.11
N ASN A 109 6.61 -1.94 -13.85
CA ASN A 109 6.47 -2.32 -15.25
C ASN A 109 6.22 -3.83 -15.46
N SER A 110 6.47 -4.64 -14.42
CA SER A 110 6.35 -6.09 -14.44
C SER A 110 5.74 -6.58 -13.12
N MET A 111 5.48 -7.85 -12.93
CA MET A 111 4.94 -8.50 -11.73
C MET A 111 3.67 -7.83 -11.15
N SER A 112 3.83 -6.68 -10.47
CA SER A 112 2.72 -5.84 -9.95
C SER A 112 2.24 -4.82 -10.98
N PHE A 113 2.06 -5.22 -12.21
CA PHE A 113 1.79 -4.46 -13.42
C PHE A 113 0.99 -3.17 -13.22
N GLY A 114 1.66 -2.02 -13.40
CA GLY A 114 1.04 -0.70 -13.32
C GLY A 114 0.71 -0.21 -11.91
N LYS A 115 1.30 -0.79 -10.85
CA LYS A 115 1.10 -0.29 -9.49
C LYS A 115 2.07 0.87 -9.22
N PRO A 116 1.56 2.05 -8.83
CA PRO A 116 2.38 3.21 -8.51
C PRO A 116 2.82 3.22 -7.05
N TYR A 117 3.99 3.85 -6.79
CA TYR A 117 4.52 4.08 -5.45
C TYR A 117 5.26 5.41 -5.38
N ILE A 118 5.30 6.01 -4.21
CA ILE A 118 6.05 7.22 -3.90
C ILE A 118 7.31 6.82 -3.13
N MET A 119 8.44 7.35 -3.53
CA MET A 119 9.70 7.16 -2.81
C MET A 119 9.70 7.93 -1.50
N GLY A 120 10.04 7.27 -0.42
CA GLY A 120 10.24 7.86 0.91
C GLY A 120 11.70 7.92 1.32
N ILE A 121 12.63 7.42 0.48
CA ILE A 121 14.06 7.36 0.71
C ILE A 121 14.82 7.70 -0.57
N ASP A 122 16.06 8.13 -0.43
CA ASP A 122 17.00 8.22 -1.55
C ASP A 122 17.47 6.84 -1.97
N GLY A 123 17.73 6.66 -3.27
CA GLY A 123 18.22 5.40 -3.81
C GLY A 123 18.28 5.38 -5.31
N CYS A 124 18.30 4.19 -5.88
CA CYS A 124 18.29 3.96 -7.31
C CYS A 124 17.40 2.77 -7.65
N ILE A 125 16.73 2.81 -8.80
CA ILE A 125 15.69 1.87 -9.16
C ILE A 125 16.14 0.85 -10.20
N HIS A 126 15.73 -0.40 -9.95
CA HIS A 126 15.87 -1.55 -10.84
C HIS A 126 15.09 -1.34 -12.16
N ASP A 127 15.47 -2.04 -13.22
CA ASP A 127 14.82 -2.00 -14.55
C ASP A 127 13.36 -2.49 -14.58
N GLY A 128 12.85 -3.03 -13.48
CA GLY A 128 11.44 -3.33 -13.24
C GLY A 128 10.56 -2.11 -12.94
N TRP A 129 11.14 -0.91 -12.86
CA TRP A 129 10.46 0.33 -12.55
C TRP A 129 10.48 1.34 -13.69
N LEU A 130 9.42 2.13 -13.78
CA LEU A 130 9.39 3.40 -14.52
C LEU A 130 9.35 4.54 -13.51
N LEU A 131 10.25 5.50 -13.66
CA LEU A 131 10.27 6.74 -12.90
C LEU A 131 9.40 7.77 -13.62
N ILE A 132 8.50 8.41 -12.89
CA ILE A 132 7.56 9.41 -13.40
C ILE A 132 7.86 10.74 -12.71
N ARG A 133 8.45 11.67 -13.44
CA ARG A 133 8.80 13.00 -12.95
C ARG A 133 7.74 14.02 -13.35
N ASN A 134 7.12 14.64 -12.37
CA ASN A 134 6.17 15.74 -12.55
C ASN A 134 6.90 17.07 -12.81
N THR A 135 7.72 17.11 -13.84
CA THR A 135 8.60 18.23 -14.19
C THR A 135 7.81 19.51 -14.41
N TYR A 136 6.65 19.43 -15.00
CA TYR A 136 5.79 20.58 -15.31
C TYR A 136 4.89 21.00 -14.14
N LYS A 137 4.95 20.33 -13.00
CA LYS A 137 4.16 20.61 -11.78
C LYS A 137 2.64 20.67 -12.03
N VAL A 138 2.17 19.88 -12.98
CA VAL A 138 0.74 19.77 -13.35
C VAL A 138 -0.05 18.98 -12.32
N PHE A 139 0.61 18.05 -11.61
CA PHE A 139 -0.03 17.15 -10.70
C PHE A 139 0.30 17.44 -9.23
N ASP A 140 -0.69 17.23 -8.38
CA ASP A 140 -0.45 16.87 -6.98
C ASP A 140 0.08 15.43 -6.91
N LEU A 141 1.13 15.19 -6.11
CA LEU A 141 1.82 13.89 -6.08
C LEU A 141 0.93 12.75 -5.63
N THR A 142 0.18 12.98 -4.55
CA THR A 142 -0.70 11.97 -3.96
C THR A 142 -1.86 11.65 -4.91
N PHE A 143 -2.45 12.69 -5.53
CA PHE A 143 -3.46 12.51 -6.56
C PHE A 143 -2.92 11.71 -7.74
N LEU A 144 -1.71 12.04 -8.24
CA LEU A 144 -1.09 11.33 -9.36
C LEU A 144 -0.85 9.85 -9.03
N CYS A 145 -0.38 9.55 -7.82
CA CYS A 145 -0.20 8.18 -7.37
C CYS A 145 -1.52 7.40 -7.44
N HIS A 146 -2.60 7.95 -6.92
CA HIS A 146 -3.91 7.29 -6.97
C HIS A 146 -4.45 7.19 -8.40
N LEU A 147 -4.32 8.26 -9.21
CA LEU A 147 -4.75 8.26 -10.60
C LEU A 147 -4.15 7.11 -11.40
N LEU A 148 -2.83 6.92 -11.31
CA LEU A 148 -2.12 5.87 -12.05
C LEU A 148 -2.51 4.46 -11.62
N GLY A 149 -2.96 4.28 -10.37
CA GLY A 149 -3.46 3.00 -9.84
C GLY A 149 -4.95 2.73 -10.10
N THR A 150 -5.67 3.64 -10.78
CA THR A 150 -7.11 3.45 -11.04
C THR A 150 -7.38 2.27 -11.98
N PRO A 151 -8.56 1.62 -11.86
CA PRO A 151 -8.96 0.58 -12.81
C PRO A 151 -8.94 1.03 -14.27
N GLN A 152 -9.28 2.30 -14.53
CA GLN A 152 -9.27 2.89 -15.88
C GLN A 152 -7.86 2.93 -16.46
N MET A 153 -6.86 3.33 -15.66
CA MET A 153 -5.46 3.33 -16.09
C MET A 153 -4.94 1.91 -16.31
N ILE A 154 -5.26 0.98 -15.41
CA ILE A 154 -4.89 -0.44 -15.57
C ILE A 154 -5.48 -1.05 -16.85
N ILE A 155 -6.72 -0.72 -17.20
CA ILE A 155 -7.35 -1.14 -18.46
C ILE A 155 -6.58 -0.58 -19.67
N GLN A 156 -6.22 0.71 -19.65
CA GLN A 156 -5.41 1.32 -20.71
C GLN A 156 -4.04 0.64 -20.83
N TYR A 157 -3.34 0.42 -19.72
CA TYR A 157 -2.04 -0.29 -19.73
C TYR A 157 -2.17 -1.68 -20.36
N LYS A 158 -3.17 -2.45 -19.98
CA LYS A 158 -3.42 -3.80 -20.54
C LYS A 158 -3.75 -3.75 -22.02
N SER A 159 -4.60 -2.82 -22.44
CA SER A 159 -4.99 -2.65 -23.84
C SER A 159 -3.79 -2.29 -24.73
N LEU A 160 -2.94 -1.36 -24.26
CA LEU A 160 -1.75 -0.95 -24.99
C LEU A 160 -0.66 -2.04 -25.00
N ALA A 161 -0.54 -2.81 -23.92
CA ALA A 161 0.40 -3.91 -23.83
C ALA A 161 -0.02 -5.13 -24.66
N ALA A 162 -1.30 -5.36 -24.88
CA ALA A 162 -1.82 -6.51 -25.64
C ALA A 162 -1.35 -6.52 -27.12
N GLY A 163 -0.98 -5.37 -27.67
CA GLY A 163 -0.37 -5.25 -29.01
C GLY A 163 1.16 -5.43 -29.06
N SER A 164 1.81 -5.66 -27.93
CA SER A 164 3.27 -5.80 -27.85
C SER A 164 3.69 -7.26 -27.58
N THR A 165 4.82 -7.66 -28.13
CA THR A 165 5.41 -9.01 -27.95
C THR A 165 5.90 -9.27 -26.51
N VAL A 166 5.94 -8.25 -25.66
CA VAL A 166 6.42 -8.30 -24.28
C VAL A 166 5.35 -7.76 -23.35
N ASN A 167 4.84 -8.59 -22.45
CA ASN A 167 3.83 -8.22 -21.45
C ASN A 167 4.35 -7.29 -20.33
N ASN A 168 5.24 -6.35 -20.69
CA ASN A 168 5.78 -5.36 -19.76
C ASN A 168 5.40 -3.95 -20.18
N LEU A 169 5.10 -3.12 -19.19
CA LEU A 169 4.93 -1.68 -19.43
C LEU A 169 6.29 -1.06 -19.79
N ASN A 170 6.28 -0.25 -20.82
CA ASN A 170 7.42 0.59 -21.17
C ASN A 170 7.00 2.08 -21.12
N LYS A 171 7.98 2.97 -21.25
CA LYS A 171 7.74 4.42 -21.15
C LYS A 171 6.80 4.93 -22.24
N GLU A 172 6.86 4.35 -23.44
CA GLU A 172 6.04 4.74 -24.60
C GLU A 172 4.58 4.33 -24.36
N LEU A 173 4.32 3.11 -23.86
CA LEU A 173 2.99 2.63 -23.55
C LEU A 173 2.34 3.48 -22.45
N VAL A 174 3.06 3.73 -21.36
CA VAL A 174 2.55 4.58 -20.27
C VAL A 174 2.36 6.03 -20.74
N GLY A 175 3.28 6.56 -21.52
CA GLY A 175 3.18 7.91 -22.08
C GLY A 175 2.00 8.09 -23.05
N ASN A 176 1.59 7.04 -23.74
CA ASN A 176 0.45 7.07 -24.68
C ASN A 176 -0.92 6.96 -24.01
N THR A 177 -0.98 6.72 -22.70
CA THR A 177 -2.26 6.74 -21.99
C THR A 177 -2.88 8.13 -21.98
N VAL A 178 -4.20 8.17 -21.91
CA VAL A 178 -4.96 9.41 -21.77
C VAL A 178 -5.41 9.55 -20.32
N VAL A 179 -5.08 10.66 -19.72
CA VAL A 179 -5.49 11.01 -18.37
C VAL A 179 -6.51 12.14 -18.39
N THR A 180 -7.46 12.07 -17.47
CA THR A 180 -8.46 13.11 -17.27
C THR A 180 -8.19 13.74 -15.92
N ILE A 181 -7.89 15.04 -15.91
CA ILE A 181 -7.38 15.74 -14.73
C ILE A 181 -8.23 16.95 -14.35
N PRO A 182 -8.53 17.12 -13.06
CA PRO A 182 -9.18 18.32 -12.53
C PRO A 182 -8.15 19.43 -12.28
N THR A 183 -8.63 20.57 -11.79
CA THR A 183 -7.75 21.66 -11.32
C THR A 183 -6.84 21.18 -10.18
N ILE A 184 -5.65 21.78 -10.05
CA ILE A 184 -4.69 21.42 -9.00
C ILE A 184 -5.28 21.55 -7.58
N LYS A 185 -6.25 22.44 -7.37
CA LYS A 185 -6.95 22.59 -6.09
C LYS A 185 -7.80 21.35 -5.79
N GLU A 186 -8.52 20.86 -6.78
CA GLU A 186 -9.35 19.67 -6.67
C GLU A 186 -8.50 18.41 -6.55
N GLN A 187 -7.38 18.31 -7.29
CA GLN A 187 -6.40 17.22 -7.14
C GLN A 187 -5.91 17.08 -5.70
N ARG A 188 -5.56 18.20 -5.04
CA ARG A 188 -5.12 18.19 -3.64
C ARG A 188 -6.20 17.64 -2.70
N VAL A 189 -7.44 18.07 -2.88
CA VAL A 189 -8.56 17.60 -2.05
C VAL A 189 -8.78 16.10 -2.25
N LEU A 190 -8.81 15.65 -3.50
CA LEU A 190 -8.97 14.23 -3.84
C LEU A 190 -7.80 13.39 -3.32
N GLY A 191 -6.57 13.84 -3.54
CA GLY A 191 -5.36 13.16 -3.08
C GLY A 191 -5.35 12.99 -1.55
N GLN A 192 -5.57 14.07 -0.81
CA GLN A 192 -5.63 14.03 0.66
C GLN A 192 -6.75 13.12 1.19
N TYR A 193 -7.91 13.13 0.55
CA TYR A 193 -9.02 12.26 0.93
C TYR A 193 -8.66 10.78 0.75
N LEU A 194 -8.13 10.42 -0.41
CA LEU A 194 -7.72 9.04 -0.70
C LEU A 194 -6.56 8.58 0.18
N GLU A 195 -5.56 9.43 0.42
CA GLU A 195 -4.45 9.14 1.34
C GLU A 195 -4.96 8.92 2.78
N THR A 196 -5.95 9.69 3.21
CA THR A 196 -6.59 9.49 4.53
C THR A 196 -7.24 8.11 4.61
N LEU A 197 -7.91 7.66 3.55
CA LEU A 197 -8.50 6.32 3.49
C LEU A 197 -7.43 5.22 3.53
N ASP A 198 -6.34 5.37 2.78
CA ASP A 198 -5.21 4.41 2.79
C ASP A 198 -4.58 4.30 4.19
N ASN A 199 -4.39 5.43 4.87
CA ASN A 199 -3.87 5.46 6.23
C ASN A 199 -4.81 4.77 7.23
N LEU A 200 -6.12 4.97 7.11
CA LEU A 200 -7.13 4.28 7.93
C LEU A 200 -7.11 2.77 7.66
N ILE A 201 -7.09 2.35 6.41
CA ILE A 201 -7.00 0.93 6.02
C ILE A 201 -5.75 0.30 6.64
N THR A 202 -4.60 0.96 6.49
CA THR A 202 -3.32 0.46 7.02
C THR A 202 -3.35 0.35 8.56
N LEU A 203 -3.91 1.35 9.25
CA LEU A 203 -4.04 1.34 10.71
C LEU A 203 -4.95 0.21 11.18
N HIS A 204 -6.11 0.04 10.55
CA HIS A 204 -7.06 -1.02 10.89
C HIS A 204 -6.48 -2.42 10.61
N GLN A 205 -5.73 -2.60 9.52
CA GLN A 205 -5.06 -3.86 9.23
C GLN A 205 -4.02 -4.20 10.31
N ARG A 206 -3.17 -3.25 10.71
CA ARG A 206 -2.21 -3.45 11.79
C ARG A 206 -2.89 -3.81 13.12
N LYS A 207 -4.04 -3.19 13.41
CA LYS A 207 -4.85 -3.50 14.60
C LYS A 207 -5.43 -4.92 14.50
N TYR A 208 -5.94 -5.29 13.35
CA TYR A 208 -6.46 -6.64 13.07
C TYR A 208 -5.38 -7.70 13.29
N ASP A 209 -4.19 -7.52 12.72
CA ASP A 209 -3.08 -8.46 12.84
C ASP A 209 -2.63 -8.61 14.31
N LYS A 210 -2.52 -7.49 15.05
CA LYS A 210 -2.23 -7.53 16.48
C LYS A 210 -3.29 -8.30 17.28
N LEU A 211 -4.57 -8.03 17.03
CA LEU A 211 -5.67 -8.72 17.72
C LEU A 211 -5.71 -10.21 17.38
N THR A 212 -5.42 -10.57 16.14
CA THR A 212 -5.31 -11.97 15.70
C THR A 212 -4.19 -12.69 16.45
N ASN A 213 -3.02 -12.05 16.59
CA ASN A 213 -1.91 -12.61 17.36
C ASN A 213 -2.24 -12.74 18.86
N VAL A 214 -2.90 -11.73 19.44
CA VAL A 214 -3.38 -11.81 20.83
C VAL A 214 -4.37 -12.96 21.01
N LYS A 215 -5.36 -13.08 20.10
CA LYS A 215 -6.33 -14.18 20.13
C LYS A 215 -5.62 -15.54 20.08
N LYS A 216 -4.64 -15.71 19.18
CA LYS A 216 -3.86 -16.95 19.07
C LYS A 216 -3.14 -17.26 20.38
N SER A 217 -2.45 -16.29 20.94
CA SER A 217 -1.76 -16.46 22.23
C SER A 217 -2.72 -16.79 23.39
N MET A 218 -3.92 -16.18 23.41
CA MET A 218 -4.93 -16.50 24.43
C MET A 218 -5.49 -17.90 24.26
N LEU A 219 -5.72 -18.37 23.03
CA LEU A 219 -6.13 -19.75 22.77
C LEU A 219 -5.08 -20.77 23.26
N GLU A 220 -3.80 -20.45 23.13
CA GLU A 220 -2.73 -21.30 23.61
C GLU A 220 -2.64 -21.29 25.16
N LYS A 221 -2.83 -20.14 25.82
CA LYS A 221 -2.58 -19.96 27.25
C LYS A 221 -3.82 -20.11 28.14
N MET A 222 -5.02 -19.90 27.60
CA MET A 222 -6.26 -19.99 28.35
C MET A 222 -6.89 -21.38 28.30
N PHE A 223 -6.29 -22.31 27.57
CA PHE A 223 -6.66 -23.73 27.56
C PHE A 223 -5.53 -24.56 28.13
N PRO A 224 -5.81 -25.56 28.98
CA PRO A 224 -4.76 -26.41 29.54
C PRO A 224 -3.98 -27.15 28.45
N GLN A 225 -2.68 -27.26 28.62
CA GLN A 225 -1.77 -27.95 27.70
C GLN A 225 -0.93 -29.00 28.43
N ASN A 226 -0.31 -29.91 27.68
CA ASN A 226 0.69 -30.87 28.18
C ASN A 226 0.20 -31.75 29.36
N GLY A 227 -1.06 -32.16 29.37
CA GLY A 227 -1.64 -32.99 30.42
C GLY A 227 -2.01 -32.23 31.71
N SER A 228 -1.80 -30.92 31.74
CA SER A 228 -2.32 -30.08 32.82
C SER A 228 -3.85 -29.99 32.74
N ASN A 229 -4.49 -29.79 33.89
CA ASN A 229 -5.91 -29.47 33.98
C ASN A 229 -6.15 -28.03 34.44
N VAL A 230 -5.08 -27.21 34.48
CA VAL A 230 -5.13 -25.78 34.81
C VAL A 230 -4.45 -24.98 33.72
N PRO A 231 -5.14 -24.02 33.08
CA PRO A 231 -4.54 -23.16 32.07
C PRO A 231 -3.58 -22.15 32.69
N GLU A 232 -2.60 -21.66 31.89
CA GLU A 232 -1.62 -20.65 32.32
C GLU A 232 -2.29 -19.30 32.66
N ILE A 233 -3.31 -18.93 31.89
CA ILE A 233 -4.08 -17.69 32.08
C ILE A 233 -5.54 -18.01 32.34
N ARG A 234 -6.10 -17.43 33.41
CA ARG A 234 -7.50 -17.53 33.78
C ARG A 234 -8.10 -16.20 34.19
N PHE A 235 -9.39 -16.06 34.04
CA PHE A 235 -10.10 -14.93 34.62
C PHE A 235 -10.15 -15.03 36.15
N LYS A 236 -10.11 -13.88 36.81
CA LYS A 236 -10.19 -13.81 38.27
C LYS A 236 -11.52 -14.43 38.74
N GLY A 237 -11.45 -15.26 39.78
CA GLY A 237 -12.61 -15.95 40.37
C GLY A 237 -12.76 -17.41 39.94
N PHE A 238 -12.01 -17.88 38.94
CA PHE A 238 -12.00 -19.28 38.54
C PHE A 238 -10.71 -19.95 39.04
N THR A 239 -10.82 -20.83 40.04
CA THR A 239 -9.67 -21.46 40.72
C THR A 239 -9.63 -22.97 40.55
N GLU A 240 -10.80 -23.60 40.38
CA GLU A 240 -10.93 -25.04 40.28
C GLU A 240 -10.25 -25.61 39.03
N ALA A 241 -9.64 -26.78 39.13
CA ALA A 241 -9.07 -27.51 38.01
C ALA A 241 -10.16 -27.90 37.00
N TRP A 242 -9.82 -27.91 35.71
CA TRP A 242 -10.74 -28.34 34.68
C TRP A 242 -10.95 -29.84 34.73
N GLU A 243 -12.19 -30.29 34.63
CA GLU A 243 -12.55 -31.70 34.59
C GLU A 243 -12.22 -32.29 33.21
N GLN A 244 -11.52 -33.42 33.20
CA GLN A 244 -11.28 -34.17 31.95
C GLN A 244 -12.35 -35.23 31.77
N ARG A 245 -13.10 -35.16 30.67
CA ARG A 245 -14.13 -36.13 30.27
C ARG A 245 -13.98 -36.45 28.80
N LYS A 246 -14.42 -37.64 28.42
CA LYS A 246 -14.51 -38.00 26.99
C LYS A 246 -15.61 -37.16 26.33
N PHE A 247 -15.35 -36.68 25.15
CA PHE A 247 -16.31 -35.86 24.42
C PHE A 247 -17.62 -36.62 24.12
N SER A 248 -17.49 -37.93 23.81
CA SER A 248 -18.63 -38.84 23.62
C SER A 248 -19.58 -38.95 24.80
N ASP A 249 -19.07 -38.67 26.04
CA ASP A 249 -19.89 -38.75 27.26
C ASP A 249 -20.69 -37.46 27.50
N LEU A 250 -20.37 -36.41 26.75
CA LEU A 250 -20.94 -35.07 26.91
C LEU A 250 -21.88 -34.66 25.76
N VAL A 251 -21.70 -35.24 24.58
CA VAL A 251 -22.47 -34.89 23.37
C VAL A 251 -22.81 -36.11 22.57
N GLN A 252 -23.99 -36.10 21.96
CA GLN A 252 -24.40 -37.07 20.97
C GLN A 252 -24.02 -36.57 19.60
N ILE A 253 -23.25 -37.35 18.82
CA ILE A 253 -22.83 -37.01 17.47
C ILE A 253 -23.76 -37.77 16.50
N GLU A 254 -24.58 -37.04 15.77
CA GLU A 254 -25.40 -37.55 14.67
C GLU A 254 -24.64 -37.43 13.34
N ARG A 255 -24.83 -38.42 12.45
CA ARG A 255 -24.28 -38.43 11.10
C ARG A 255 -25.21 -37.78 10.11
#